data_7a0bf05c483c6d6bdf2402f8606a9dac
#
_entry.id   7a0bf05c483c6d6bdf2402f8606a9dac
#
_cell.length_a   1.000
_cell.length_b   1.000
_cell.length_c   1.000
_cell.angle_alpha   90.00
_cell.angle_beta   90.00
_cell.angle_gamma   90.00
#
_symmetry.space_group_name_H-M   'P 1'
#
loop_
_entity.id
_entity.type
_entity.pdbx_description
1 polymer ?
#
loop_
_entity_poly.entity_id
_entity_poly.type
_entity_poly.pdbx_seq_one_letter_code
_entity_poly.pdbx_strand_id
1 'polypeptide(L)'
;MRFVADIHLHSRFSRATSRDLNPQSLYQWANLKGITVVGTGDFTHPVWLQELKDTLEPAEEGLYRLRQEHRDEVDGQIPASCHGDVRFMLTVEISTIYKKRDRTRKVHHVVAMPDFDAVDRLNQKLGNIGNLASDGRPTLGLDSRDLLETCLQASEDVLFVPAHIWTPHFAVLGANSGFDSLEACYEDLLPHIFAVETGLSSDPLMNCKLSALDRFALISNSDAHSPSKLGREATCYDTDLSYRGIYDALKDNDRERFTGTIEFYPEQGKYHFDGHRNCGVS
;
A
#
# COMPACT_ATOMS: atom_id res chain seq x y z
N MET A 1 -13.73 13.23 -10.62
CA MET A 1 -13.63 13.96 -9.33
C MET A 1 -12.18 13.98 -8.88
N ARG A 2 -11.65 15.14 -8.44
CA ARG A 2 -10.29 15.20 -7.90
C ARG A 2 -10.25 14.78 -6.44
N PHE A 3 -9.32 13.89 -6.11
CA PHE A 3 -9.11 13.43 -4.74
C PHE A 3 -7.67 12.94 -4.51
N VAL A 4 -7.32 12.80 -3.24
CA VAL A 4 -6.01 12.30 -2.78
C VAL A 4 -6.22 10.96 -2.09
N ALA A 5 -5.37 9.99 -2.42
CA ALA A 5 -5.37 8.66 -1.81
C ALA A 5 -4.02 8.33 -1.17
N ASP A 6 -4.06 7.70 -0.01
CA ASP A 6 -2.91 7.09 0.69
C ASP A 6 -3.32 5.67 1.07
N ILE A 7 -2.83 4.69 0.30
CA ILE A 7 -3.28 3.30 0.38
C ILE A 7 -2.27 2.34 1.03
N HIS A 8 -1.08 2.81 1.39
CA HIS A 8 -0.07 2.04 2.09
C HIS A 8 0.15 2.59 3.51
N LEU A 9 -0.41 1.91 4.45
CA LEU A 9 -0.28 2.19 5.87
C LEU A 9 -0.51 0.90 6.68
N HIS A 10 -0.34 1.00 8.00
CA HIS A 10 -0.49 -0.12 8.91
C HIS A 10 -1.57 0.12 9.95
N SER A 11 -1.98 -0.96 10.60
CA SER A 11 -2.82 -0.92 11.79
C SER A 11 -1.98 -1.08 13.07
N ARG A 12 -2.64 -1.00 14.21
CA ARG A 12 -2.02 -1.29 15.51
C ARG A 12 -1.56 -2.74 15.70
N PHE A 13 -1.88 -3.64 14.77
CA PHE A 13 -1.47 -5.04 14.81
C PHE A 13 -0.14 -5.30 14.12
N SER A 14 0.40 -4.33 13.37
CA SER A 14 1.73 -4.42 12.78
C SER A 14 2.82 -4.04 13.78
N ARG A 15 4.01 -4.62 13.60
CA ARG A 15 5.18 -4.30 14.43
C ARG A 15 5.62 -2.86 14.26
N ALA A 16 6.07 -2.26 15.35
CA ALA A 16 6.61 -0.90 15.41
C ALA A 16 5.60 0.20 15.05
N THR A 17 4.30 -0.08 15.16
CA THR A 17 3.22 0.86 14.92
C THR A 17 2.66 1.44 16.22
N SER A 18 1.97 2.59 16.11
CA SER A 18 1.19 3.16 17.21
C SER A 18 -0.03 2.30 17.53
N ARG A 19 -0.34 2.16 18.82
CA ARG A 19 -1.58 1.52 19.27
C ARG A 19 -2.85 2.30 18.90
N ASP A 20 -2.68 3.56 18.52
CA ASP A 20 -3.77 4.46 18.13
C ASP A 20 -4.21 4.25 16.67
N LEU A 21 -3.51 3.41 15.88
CA LEU A 21 -3.91 3.09 14.50
C LEU A 21 -5.14 2.17 14.50
N ASN A 22 -6.32 2.79 14.49
CA ASN A 22 -7.64 2.19 14.40
C ASN A 22 -8.47 2.93 13.35
N PRO A 23 -9.65 2.41 12.92
CA PRO A 23 -10.44 3.03 11.86
C PRO A 23 -10.87 4.47 12.17
N GLN A 24 -11.17 4.78 13.42
CA GLN A 24 -11.59 6.12 13.86
C GLN A 24 -10.42 7.12 13.73
N SER A 25 -9.23 6.74 14.19
CA SER A 25 -8.06 7.62 14.08
C SER A 25 -7.61 7.82 12.62
N LEU A 26 -7.72 6.79 11.78
CA LEU A 26 -7.47 6.91 10.34
C LEU A 26 -8.46 7.89 9.70
N TYR A 27 -9.76 7.77 10.02
CA TYR A 27 -10.78 8.72 9.57
C TYR A 27 -10.48 10.15 10.04
N GLN A 28 -10.12 10.33 11.31
CA GLN A 28 -9.77 11.63 11.88
C GLN A 28 -8.61 12.29 11.13
N TRP A 29 -7.50 11.56 10.98
CA TRP A 29 -6.31 12.11 10.34
C TRP A 29 -6.46 12.29 8.83
N ALA A 30 -7.25 11.45 8.17
CA ALA A 30 -7.61 11.64 6.77
C ALA A 30 -8.36 12.95 6.56
N ASN A 31 -9.37 13.24 7.40
CA ASN A 31 -10.07 14.53 7.40
C ASN A 31 -9.13 15.70 7.64
N LEU A 32 -8.29 15.64 8.70
CA LEU A 32 -7.36 16.71 9.04
C LEU A 32 -6.36 17.02 7.93
N LYS A 33 -6.04 16.06 7.08
CA LYS A 33 -5.02 16.18 6.02
C LYS A 33 -5.59 16.24 4.61
N GLY A 34 -6.92 16.17 4.44
CA GLY A 34 -7.56 16.22 3.14
C GLY A 34 -7.35 14.96 2.29
N ILE A 35 -7.13 13.80 2.91
CA ILE A 35 -7.05 12.50 2.24
C ILE A 35 -8.47 11.97 2.07
N THR A 36 -8.88 11.73 0.84
CA THR A 36 -10.22 11.22 0.53
C THR A 36 -10.29 9.71 0.58
N VAL A 37 -9.28 9.01 0.04
CA VAL A 37 -9.22 7.54 0.08
C VAL A 37 -8.04 7.13 0.95
N VAL A 38 -8.31 6.34 1.99
CA VAL A 38 -7.31 5.81 2.90
C VAL A 38 -7.32 4.28 2.85
N GLY A 39 -6.15 3.66 2.77
CA GLY A 39 -6.02 2.22 2.92
C GLY A 39 -6.42 1.77 4.32
N THR A 40 -6.93 0.55 4.45
CA THR A 40 -7.17 -0.03 5.78
C THR A 40 -5.89 -0.50 6.45
N GLY A 41 -4.89 -0.89 5.64
CA GLY A 41 -3.77 -1.69 6.11
C GLY A 41 -4.23 -3.06 6.64
N ASP A 42 -3.32 -3.98 6.71
CA ASP A 42 -3.33 -5.17 7.57
C ASP A 42 -4.58 -6.08 7.51
N PHE A 43 -5.38 -6.05 6.42
CA PHE A 43 -6.63 -6.84 6.34
C PHE A 43 -6.42 -8.36 6.48
N THR A 44 -5.18 -8.84 6.43
CA THR A 44 -4.87 -10.26 6.65
C THR A 44 -4.94 -10.66 8.12
N HIS A 45 -4.78 -9.71 9.04
CA HIS A 45 -4.84 -10.00 10.47
C HIS A 45 -6.30 -10.24 10.92
N PRO A 46 -6.62 -11.42 11.50
CA PRO A 46 -8.02 -11.82 11.69
C PRO A 46 -8.81 -10.88 12.63
N VAL A 47 -8.18 -10.37 13.68
CA VAL A 47 -8.85 -9.44 14.62
C VAL A 47 -9.07 -8.08 13.96
N TRP A 48 -8.09 -7.61 13.17
CA TRP A 48 -8.24 -6.35 12.43
C TRP A 48 -9.32 -6.44 11.35
N LEU A 49 -9.33 -7.53 10.57
CA LEU A 49 -10.36 -7.77 9.57
C LEU A 49 -11.77 -7.78 10.17
N GLN A 50 -11.94 -8.40 11.34
CA GLN A 50 -13.23 -8.39 12.02
C GLN A 50 -13.62 -6.97 12.45
N GLU A 51 -12.70 -6.21 13.01
CA GLU A 51 -12.93 -4.80 13.36
C GLU A 51 -13.31 -3.95 12.14
N LEU A 52 -12.65 -4.13 10.99
CA LEU A 52 -13.02 -3.46 9.75
C LEU A 52 -14.46 -3.80 9.31
N LYS A 53 -14.85 -5.08 9.37
CA LYS A 53 -16.22 -5.53 9.06
C LYS A 53 -17.26 -4.94 10.02
N ASP A 54 -16.90 -4.76 11.29
CA ASP A 54 -17.78 -4.22 12.31
C ASP A 54 -17.94 -2.70 12.21
N THR A 55 -16.88 -1.98 11.81
CA THR A 55 -16.83 -0.51 11.83
C THR A 55 -17.10 0.15 10.48
N LEU A 56 -16.90 -0.58 9.39
CA LEU A 56 -17.08 -0.08 8.03
C LEU A 56 -18.40 -0.53 7.42
N GLU A 57 -18.94 0.27 6.51
CA GLU A 57 -20.07 -0.06 5.66
C GLU A 57 -19.76 0.28 4.20
N PRO A 58 -20.36 -0.42 3.21
CA PRO A 58 -20.17 -0.11 1.80
C PRO A 58 -20.53 1.34 1.47
N ALA A 59 -19.75 1.94 0.56
CA ALA A 59 -19.98 3.26 0.01
C ALA A 59 -20.04 3.17 -1.53
N GLU A 60 -19.08 3.73 -2.24
CA GLU A 60 -18.96 3.54 -3.69
C GLU A 60 -18.35 2.16 -4.01
N GLU A 61 -18.38 1.74 -5.28
CA GLU A 61 -17.88 0.44 -5.72
C GLU A 61 -16.45 0.17 -5.20
N GLY A 62 -16.32 -0.88 -4.37
CA GLY A 62 -15.05 -1.31 -3.77
C GLY A 62 -14.45 -0.37 -2.73
N LEU A 63 -15.20 0.65 -2.32
CA LEU A 63 -14.84 1.55 -1.23
C LEU A 63 -15.84 1.43 -0.08
N TYR A 64 -15.35 1.75 1.11
CA TYR A 64 -16.11 1.68 2.35
C TYR A 64 -16.04 3.02 3.07
N ARG A 65 -16.97 3.27 3.96
CA ARG A 65 -16.96 4.42 4.86
C ARG A 65 -17.12 3.96 6.31
N LEU A 66 -16.63 4.76 7.21
CA LEU A 66 -16.85 4.53 8.64
C LEU A 66 -18.36 4.65 8.93
N ARG A 67 -18.92 3.72 9.72
CA ARG A 67 -20.34 3.77 10.12
C ARG A 67 -20.66 5.05 10.86
N GLN A 68 -21.90 5.52 10.75
CA GLN A 68 -22.32 6.82 11.28
C GLN A 68 -22.03 6.97 12.77
N GLU A 69 -22.30 5.94 13.56
CA GLU A 69 -22.06 5.94 15.01
C GLU A 69 -20.61 6.26 15.39
N HIS A 70 -19.66 5.70 14.63
CA HIS A 70 -18.22 5.96 14.84
C HIS A 70 -17.79 7.32 14.28
N ARG A 71 -18.45 7.81 13.21
CA ARG A 71 -18.18 9.16 12.68
C ARG A 71 -18.60 10.23 13.69
N ASP A 72 -19.77 10.08 14.28
CA ASP A 72 -20.31 11.04 15.26
C ASP A 72 -19.37 11.21 16.47
N GLU A 73 -18.68 10.13 16.89
CA GLU A 73 -17.70 10.18 17.96
C GLU A 73 -16.46 11.02 17.60
N VAL A 74 -16.06 11.01 16.33
CA VAL A 74 -14.83 11.65 15.84
C VAL A 74 -15.08 13.06 15.32
N ASP A 75 -16.19 13.29 14.65
CA ASP A 75 -16.51 14.57 13.98
C ASP A 75 -16.53 15.75 14.96
N GLY A 76 -16.93 15.52 16.20
CA GLY A 76 -16.85 16.52 17.26
C GLY A 76 -15.42 16.95 17.65
N GLN A 77 -14.42 16.19 17.23
CA GLN A 77 -12.99 16.45 17.50
C GLN A 77 -12.27 17.07 16.30
N ILE A 78 -12.94 17.15 15.14
CA ILE A 78 -12.37 17.67 13.89
C ILE A 78 -12.89 19.08 13.65
N PRO A 79 -12.02 20.06 13.32
CA PRO A 79 -12.49 21.39 12.91
C PRO A 79 -13.45 21.28 11.72
N ALA A 80 -14.56 22.03 11.76
CA ALA A 80 -15.60 21.97 10.73
C ALA A 80 -15.06 22.22 9.29
N SER A 81 -14.00 23.01 9.16
CA SER A 81 -13.31 23.26 7.87
C SER A 81 -12.55 22.04 7.32
N CYS A 82 -12.30 21.03 8.14
CA CYS A 82 -11.59 19.80 7.74
C CYS A 82 -12.54 18.64 7.46
N HIS A 83 -13.85 18.78 7.70
CA HIS A 83 -14.80 17.69 7.44
C HIS A 83 -14.85 17.37 5.94
N GLY A 84 -14.69 16.12 5.59
CA GLY A 84 -14.72 15.60 4.23
C GLY A 84 -15.28 14.18 4.15
N ASP A 85 -15.48 13.74 2.93
CA ASP A 85 -15.98 12.40 2.62
C ASP A 85 -14.83 11.39 2.54
N VAL A 86 -14.39 10.86 3.67
CA VAL A 86 -13.33 9.84 3.73
C VAL A 86 -13.87 8.47 3.34
N ARG A 87 -13.11 7.77 2.52
CA ARG A 87 -13.35 6.39 2.09
C ARG A 87 -12.19 5.49 2.48
N PHE A 88 -12.50 4.23 2.74
CA PHE A 88 -11.52 3.18 3.04
C PHE A 88 -11.43 2.21 1.86
N MET A 89 -10.20 1.92 1.45
CA MET A 89 -9.87 0.86 0.49
C MET A 89 -9.24 -0.31 1.26
N LEU A 90 -9.69 -1.54 1.00
CA LEU A 90 -9.14 -2.73 1.67
C LEU A 90 -7.72 -2.99 1.18
N THR A 91 -6.72 -2.78 2.04
CA THR A 91 -5.30 -2.93 1.71
C THR A 91 -4.53 -3.73 2.75
N VAL A 92 -3.38 -4.25 2.36
CA VAL A 92 -2.39 -4.87 3.25
C VAL A 92 -1.00 -4.73 2.63
N GLU A 93 0.04 -4.60 3.45
CA GLU A 93 1.41 -4.89 3.05
C GLU A 93 1.75 -6.34 3.40
N ILE A 94 2.25 -7.12 2.42
CA ILE A 94 2.69 -8.50 2.60
C ILE A 94 4.20 -8.58 2.37
N SER A 95 4.92 -9.14 3.34
CA SER A 95 6.35 -9.41 3.26
C SER A 95 6.60 -10.82 2.74
N THR A 96 7.42 -10.96 1.69
CA THR A 96 7.90 -12.26 1.21
C THR A 96 9.39 -12.46 1.54
N ILE A 97 9.75 -13.65 2.05
CA ILE A 97 11.14 -14.05 2.29
C ILE A 97 11.35 -15.45 1.76
N TYR A 98 12.17 -15.58 0.72
CA TYR A 98 12.37 -16.87 0.04
C TYR A 98 13.77 -16.96 -0.58
N LYS A 99 14.16 -18.16 -1.06
CA LYS A 99 15.39 -18.36 -1.82
C LYS A 99 15.09 -18.44 -3.31
N LYS A 100 15.80 -17.64 -4.12
CA LYS A 100 15.73 -17.69 -5.58
C LYS A 100 17.13 -17.43 -6.15
N ARG A 101 17.63 -18.32 -7.03
CA ARG A 101 18.97 -18.26 -7.64
C ARG A 101 20.07 -18.09 -6.57
N ASP A 102 20.05 -18.96 -5.56
CA ASP A 102 21.01 -19.04 -4.44
C ASP A 102 21.12 -17.78 -3.55
N ARG A 103 20.18 -16.83 -3.70
CA ARG A 103 20.09 -15.62 -2.85
C ARG A 103 18.81 -15.62 -2.06
N THR A 104 18.88 -15.13 -0.82
CA THR A 104 17.68 -14.81 -0.04
C THR A 104 17.08 -13.52 -0.57
N ARG A 105 15.83 -13.60 -1.07
CA ARG A 105 15.04 -12.47 -1.53
C ARG A 105 14.09 -12.03 -0.45
N LYS A 106 13.91 -10.72 -0.33
CA LYS A 106 12.97 -10.09 0.62
C LYS A 106 12.31 -8.94 -0.09
N VAL A 107 11.00 -9.01 -0.26
CA VAL A 107 10.23 -8.00 -0.99
C VAL A 107 8.92 -7.73 -0.24
N HIS A 108 8.54 -6.47 -0.19
CA HIS A 108 7.23 -6.03 0.30
C HIS A 108 6.29 -5.70 -0.86
N HIS A 109 5.02 -5.96 -0.65
CA HIS A 109 3.97 -5.76 -1.64
C HIS A 109 2.75 -5.15 -0.99
N VAL A 110 2.28 -4.02 -1.51
CA VAL A 110 0.94 -3.51 -1.19
C VAL A 110 -0.06 -4.23 -2.06
N VAL A 111 -1.06 -4.81 -1.43
CA VAL A 111 -2.16 -5.52 -2.09
C VAL A 111 -3.46 -4.84 -1.71
N ALA A 112 -4.24 -4.40 -2.71
CA ALA A 112 -5.59 -3.92 -2.49
C ALA A 112 -6.60 -4.87 -3.12
N MET A 113 -7.72 -5.09 -2.43
CA MET A 113 -8.80 -5.98 -2.86
C MET A 113 -10.10 -5.20 -3.05
N PRO A 114 -10.94 -5.60 -4.04
CA PRO A 114 -12.17 -4.86 -4.38
C PRO A 114 -13.26 -5.01 -3.33
N ASP A 115 -13.27 -6.09 -2.55
CA ASP A 115 -14.31 -6.37 -1.57
C ASP A 115 -13.84 -7.35 -0.48
N PHE A 116 -14.64 -7.45 0.59
CA PHE A 116 -14.37 -8.37 1.70
C PHE A 116 -14.39 -9.85 1.30
N ASP A 117 -15.17 -10.24 0.29
CA ASP A 117 -15.21 -11.63 -0.18
C ASP A 117 -13.89 -12.01 -0.85
N ALA A 118 -13.29 -11.09 -1.62
CA ALA A 118 -11.96 -11.26 -2.18
C ALA A 118 -10.88 -11.34 -1.09
N VAL A 119 -10.98 -10.49 -0.05
CA VAL A 119 -10.11 -10.55 1.13
C VAL A 119 -10.22 -11.91 1.84
N ASP A 120 -11.43 -12.39 2.08
CA ASP A 120 -11.65 -13.69 2.75
C ASP A 120 -11.05 -14.84 1.92
N ARG A 121 -11.25 -14.84 0.58
CA ARG A 121 -10.64 -15.85 -0.32
C ARG A 121 -9.11 -15.80 -0.28
N LEU A 122 -8.51 -14.60 -0.28
CA LEU A 122 -7.06 -14.43 -0.18
C LEU A 122 -6.55 -14.93 1.17
N ASN A 123 -7.18 -14.51 2.27
CA ASN A 123 -6.78 -14.89 3.62
C ASN A 123 -6.88 -16.40 3.87
N GLN A 124 -7.89 -17.07 3.29
CA GLN A 124 -7.99 -18.52 3.33
C GLN A 124 -6.78 -19.21 2.66
N LYS A 125 -6.33 -18.69 1.50
CA LYS A 125 -5.17 -19.24 0.80
C LYS A 125 -3.86 -18.96 1.57
N LEU A 126 -3.65 -17.70 2.01
CA LEU A 126 -2.44 -17.30 2.73
C LEU A 126 -2.32 -17.95 4.11
N GLY A 127 -3.43 -18.20 4.78
CA GLY A 127 -3.49 -18.91 6.08
C GLY A 127 -2.96 -20.34 6.02
N ASN A 128 -2.96 -20.98 4.85
CA ASN A 128 -2.33 -22.29 4.64
C ASN A 128 -0.80 -22.20 4.46
N ILE A 129 -0.27 -21.00 4.22
CA ILE A 129 1.16 -20.74 3.97
C ILE A 129 1.86 -20.20 5.21
N GLY A 130 1.18 -19.34 5.98
CA GLY A 130 1.76 -18.70 7.14
C GLY A 130 0.75 -18.26 8.19
N ASN A 131 1.27 -17.84 9.35
CA ASN A 131 0.44 -17.36 10.45
C ASN A 131 0.10 -15.87 10.28
N LEU A 132 -1.12 -15.59 9.82
CA LEU A 132 -1.61 -14.23 9.59
C LEU A 132 -1.92 -13.46 10.89
N ALA A 133 -2.09 -14.16 12.01
CA ALA A 133 -2.38 -13.52 13.30
C ALA A 133 -1.13 -13.04 14.06
N SER A 134 0.07 -13.28 13.54
CA SER A 134 1.32 -12.94 14.23
C SER A 134 1.75 -11.49 14.04
N ASP A 135 1.29 -10.84 12.97
CA ASP A 135 1.66 -9.48 12.59
C ASP A 135 0.62 -8.96 11.58
N GLY A 136 0.24 -7.68 11.63
CA GLY A 136 -0.61 -7.04 10.64
C GLY A 136 -0.02 -7.13 9.23
N ARG A 137 1.31 -6.99 9.14
CA ARG A 137 2.10 -7.26 7.94
C ARG A 137 2.68 -8.67 7.98
N PRO A 138 1.99 -9.69 7.43
CA PRO A 138 2.46 -11.07 7.49
C PRO A 138 3.74 -11.26 6.71
N THR A 139 4.65 -12.07 7.26
CA THR A 139 5.85 -12.51 6.55
C THR A 139 5.67 -13.95 6.09
N LEU A 140 5.69 -14.15 4.77
CA LEU A 140 5.42 -15.42 4.12
C LEU A 140 6.68 -15.99 3.46
N GLY A 141 6.89 -17.30 3.62
CA GLY A 141 7.93 -18.07 2.93
C GLY A 141 7.50 -18.43 1.49
N LEU A 142 7.09 -17.43 0.70
CA LEU A 142 6.50 -17.57 -0.63
C LEU A 142 7.27 -16.72 -1.63
N ASP A 143 7.46 -17.21 -2.87
CA ASP A 143 7.99 -16.41 -3.96
C ASP A 143 7.04 -15.25 -4.29
N SER A 144 7.60 -14.07 -4.61
CA SER A 144 6.81 -12.89 -4.95
C SER A 144 5.90 -13.11 -6.17
N ARG A 145 6.37 -13.90 -7.16
CA ARG A 145 5.58 -14.32 -8.33
C ARG A 145 4.39 -15.18 -7.89
N ASP A 146 4.61 -16.13 -6.99
CA ASP A 146 3.56 -17.03 -6.50
C ASP A 146 2.59 -16.31 -5.56
N LEU A 147 3.04 -15.29 -4.82
CA LEU A 147 2.14 -14.39 -4.09
C LEU A 147 1.20 -13.66 -5.04
N LEU A 148 1.72 -13.07 -6.12
CA LEU A 148 0.89 -12.41 -7.14
C LEU A 148 -0.11 -13.37 -7.76
N GLU A 149 0.31 -14.60 -8.12
CA GLU A 149 -0.60 -15.64 -8.62
C GLU A 149 -1.71 -15.97 -7.61
N THR A 150 -1.36 -16.09 -6.33
CA THR A 150 -2.33 -16.35 -5.25
C THR A 150 -3.34 -15.20 -5.12
N CYS A 151 -2.89 -13.96 -5.26
CA CYS A 151 -3.75 -12.78 -5.24
C CYS A 151 -4.70 -12.76 -6.46
N LEU A 152 -4.19 -13.03 -7.66
CA LEU A 152 -4.99 -13.10 -8.89
C LEU A 152 -6.04 -14.22 -8.83
N GLN A 153 -5.72 -15.35 -8.21
CA GLN A 153 -6.70 -16.43 -7.98
C GLN A 153 -7.78 -16.07 -6.94
N ALA A 154 -7.53 -15.09 -6.08
CA ALA A 154 -8.53 -14.58 -5.15
C ALA A 154 -9.46 -13.54 -5.81
N SER A 155 -8.88 -12.68 -6.65
CA SER A 155 -9.60 -11.71 -7.49
C SER A 155 -8.74 -11.30 -8.68
N GLU A 156 -9.31 -11.33 -9.90
CA GLU A 156 -8.64 -10.81 -11.11
C GLU A 156 -8.48 -9.29 -11.08
N ASP A 157 -9.30 -8.61 -10.28
CA ASP A 157 -9.26 -7.15 -10.09
C ASP A 157 -8.35 -6.73 -8.93
N VAL A 158 -7.44 -7.59 -8.46
CA VAL A 158 -6.46 -7.22 -7.43
C VAL A 158 -5.54 -6.11 -7.95
N LEU A 159 -5.33 -5.07 -7.14
CA LEU A 159 -4.25 -4.11 -7.35
C LEU A 159 -3.03 -4.55 -6.53
N PHE A 160 -2.01 -5.02 -7.23
CA PHE A 160 -0.77 -5.52 -6.64
C PHE A 160 0.38 -4.56 -6.95
N VAL A 161 0.98 -3.97 -5.93
CA VAL A 161 2.01 -2.93 -6.07
C VAL A 161 3.28 -3.34 -5.33
N PRO A 162 4.42 -3.49 -6.00
CA PRO A 162 5.71 -3.57 -5.33
C PRO A 162 5.94 -2.32 -4.49
N ALA A 163 6.12 -2.51 -3.17
CA ALA A 163 6.23 -1.42 -2.21
C ALA A 163 7.64 -0.81 -2.21
N HIS A 164 7.73 0.52 -2.02
CA HIS A 164 8.98 1.30 -1.81
C HIS A 164 10.21 0.67 -2.50
N ILE A 165 10.16 0.59 -3.84
CA ILE A 165 10.98 -0.30 -4.68
C ILE A 165 12.51 -0.13 -4.54
N TRP A 166 12.99 0.96 -3.92
CA TRP A 166 14.40 1.29 -3.76
C TRP A 166 14.94 1.18 -2.34
N THR A 167 14.13 0.81 -1.35
CA THR A 167 14.69 0.59 -0.01
C THR A 167 15.74 -0.54 -0.05
N PRO A 168 16.87 -0.43 0.68
CA PRO A 168 17.95 -1.41 0.61
C PRO A 168 17.50 -2.83 0.97
N HIS A 169 16.52 -2.95 1.84
CA HIS A 169 15.92 -4.19 2.30
C HIS A 169 14.44 -4.22 1.96
N PHE A 170 13.91 -5.39 1.70
CA PHE A 170 12.49 -5.64 1.46
C PHE A 170 11.90 -4.86 0.27
N ALA A 171 12.70 -4.64 -0.75
CA ALA A 171 12.27 -3.96 -1.97
C ALA A 171 12.71 -4.74 -3.22
N VAL A 172 11.91 -4.65 -4.29
CA VAL A 172 12.17 -5.39 -5.51
C VAL A 172 13.49 -5.01 -6.17
N LEU A 173 13.90 -3.74 -6.12
CA LEU A 173 15.18 -3.24 -6.64
C LEU A 173 16.20 -2.96 -5.51
N GLY A 174 15.91 -3.40 -4.29
CA GLY A 174 16.75 -3.17 -3.12
C GLY A 174 18.11 -3.85 -3.20
N ALA A 175 19.17 -3.12 -2.93
CA ALA A 175 20.57 -3.57 -3.08
C ALA A 175 20.91 -4.85 -2.28
N ASN A 176 20.29 -5.04 -1.11
CA ASN A 176 20.65 -6.16 -0.22
C ASN A 176 19.86 -7.43 -0.50
N SER A 177 18.61 -7.34 -0.94
CA SER A 177 17.74 -8.52 -1.05
C SER A 177 16.82 -8.51 -2.26
N GLY A 178 16.91 -7.49 -3.10
CA GLY A 178 16.10 -7.32 -4.30
C GLY A 178 16.64 -8.04 -5.52
N PHE A 179 16.14 -7.66 -6.67
CA PHE A 179 16.46 -8.16 -7.99
C PHE A 179 17.05 -7.05 -8.84
N ASP A 180 17.64 -7.43 -9.98
CA ASP A 180 18.16 -6.46 -10.94
C ASP A 180 17.05 -5.88 -11.84
N SER A 181 15.86 -6.49 -11.85
CA SER A 181 14.68 -6.02 -12.57
C SER A 181 13.39 -6.61 -12.01
N LEU A 182 12.23 -5.97 -12.32
CA LEU A 182 10.91 -6.50 -11.98
C LEU A 182 10.61 -7.81 -12.71
N GLU A 183 11.07 -7.94 -13.96
CA GLU A 183 10.96 -9.19 -14.75
C GLU A 183 11.62 -10.37 -14.04
N ALA A 184 12.76 -10.16 -13.41
CA ALA A 184 13.45 -11.23 -12.68
C ALA A 184 12.73 -11.65 -11.39
N CYS A 185 11.86 -10.78 -10.85
CA CYS A 185 11.04 -11.03 -9.67
C CYS A 185 9.72 -11.71 -10.02
N TYR A 186 8.95 -11.13 -10.96
CA TYR A 186 7.55 -11.51 -11.24
C TYR A 186 7.35 -12.35 -12.50
N GLU A 187 8.40 -12.50 -13.33
CA GLU A 187 8.47 -13.39 -14.48
C GLU A 187 7.27 -13.17 -15.45
N ASP A 188 6.53 -14.24 -15.76
CA ASP A 188 5.38 -14.27 -16.66
C ASP A 188 4.18 -13.45 -16.14
N LEU A 189 4.11 -13.16 -14.83
CA LEU A 189 3.04 -12.39 -14.21
C LEU A 189 3.30 -10.87 -14.18
N LEU A 190 4.46 -10.39 -14.62
CA LEU A 190 4.75 -8.96 -14.69
C LEU A 190 3.67 -8.12 -15.41
N PRO A 191 2.96 -8.61 -16.44
CA PRO A 191 1.86 -7.86 -17.07
C PRO A 191 0.68 -7.50 -16.14
N HIS A 192 0.57 -8.17 -14.99
CA HIS A 192 -0.45 -7.88 -13.98
C HIS A 192 -0.02 -6.82 -12.94
N ILE A 193 1.20 -6.29 -13.06
CA ILE A 193 1.67 -5.18 -12.23
C ILE A 193 1.54 -3.89 -13.05
N PHE A 194 0.75 -2.94 -12.55
CA PHE A 194 0.44 -1.69 -13.24
C PHE A 194 1.14 -0.49 -12.63
N ALA A 195 1.42 -0.56 -11.34
CA ALA A 195 2.05 0.51 -10.56
C ALA A 195 3.20 -0.02 -9.71
N VAL A 196 4.13 0.86 -9.37
CA VAL A 196 5.18 0.65 -8.39
C VAL A 196 5.24 1.84 -7.44
N GLU A 197 5.65 1.61 -6.20
CA GLU A 197 5.69 2.66 -5.18
C GLU A 197 7.10 3.24 -5.04
N THR A 198 7.19 4.57 -5.04
CA THR A 198 8.45 5.31 -4.88
C THR A 198 9.06 5.08 -3.49
N GLY A 199 8.23 5.25 -2.43
CA GLY A 199 8.68 5.23 -1.04
C GLY A 199 9.48 6.48 -0.64
N LEU A 200 9.64 6.69 0.66
CA LEU A 200 10.15 7.93 1.26
C LEU A 200 11.57 8.36 0.88
N SER A 201 12.34 7.52 0.21
CA SER A 201 13.75 7.80 -0.14
C SER A 201 13.97 7.96 -1.64
N SER A 202 12.91 7.96 -2.43
CA SER A 202 12.96 8.25 -3.87
C SER A 202 11.67 8.95 -4.32
N ASP A 203 11.78 9.74 -5.38
CA ASP A 203 10.66 10.44 -6.01
C ASP A 203 10.48 10.01 -7.48
N PRO A 204 9.43 10.41 -8.18
CA PRO A 204 9.22 10.08 -9.59
C PRO A 204 10.38 10.52 -10.49
N LEU A 205 11.03 11.67 -10.24
CA LEU A 205 12.15 12.15 -11.07
C LEU A 205 13.37 11.24 -10.94
N MET A 206 13.63 10.71 -9.74
CA MET A 206 14.67 9.70 -9.52
C MET A 206 14.33 8.39 -10.24
N ASN A 207 13.09 7.95 -10.18
CA ASN A 207 12.60 6.73 -10.83
C ASN A 207 12.62 6.82 -12.37
N CYS A 208 12.30 7.99 -12.95
CA CYS A 208 12.37 8.23 -14.40
C CYS A 208 13.79 8.12 -15.00
N LYS A 209 14.83 8.01 -14.18
CA LYS A 209 16.19 7.70 -14.66
C LYS A 209 16.35 6.24 -15.10
N LEU A 210 15.42 5.37 -14.76
CA LEU A 210 15.42 3.96 -15.15
C LEU A 210 14.26 3.70 -16.12
N SER A 211 14.54 3.64 -17.43
CA SER A 211 13.53 3.47 -18.48
C SER A 211 12.71 2.17 -18.35
N ALA A 212 13.21 1.16 -17.66
CA ALA A 212 12.46 -0.06 -17.35
C ALA A 212 11.20 0.22 -16.51
N LEU A 213 11.12 1.37 -15.82
CA LEU A 213 9.96 1.79 -15.02
C LEU A 213 8.94 2.61 -15.80
N ASP A 214 9.21 3.05 -17.03
CA ASP A 214 8.35 3.96 -17.81
C ASP A 214 6.94 3.40 -18.07
N ARG A 215 6.80 2.08 -18.07
CA ARG A 215 5.52 1.39 -18.28
C ARG A 215 4.60 1.40 -17.05
N PHE A 216 5.12 1.68 -15.87
CA PHE A 216 4.37 1.62 -14.62
C PHE A 216 3.90 3.01 -14.18
N ALA A 217 2.74 3.08 -13.55
CA ALA A 217 2.36 4.24 -12.78
C ALA A 217 3.26 4.32 -11.53
N LEU A 218 3.87 5.49 -11.30
CA LEU A 218 4.68 5.73 -10.10
C LEU A 218 3.78 6.33 -9.03
N ILE A 219 3.37 5.53 -8.05
CA ILE A 219 2.55 5.99 -6.93
C ILE A 219 3.36 6.24 -5.69
N SER A 220 2.83 7.06 -4.81
CA SER A 220 3.42 7.37 -3.52
C SER A 220 2.41 7.18 -2.41
N ASN A 221 2.84 6.62 -1.30
CA ASN A 221 2.01 6.42 -0.11
C ASN A 221 2.87 6.59 1.15
N SER A 222 2.21 6.85 2.26
CA SER A 222 2.90 7.27 3.48
C SER A 222 3.69 6.19 4.20
N ASP A 223 3.37 4.92 4.01
CA ASP A 223 3.87 3.83 4.86
C ASP A 223 3.71 4.21 6.36
N ALA A 224 2.50 4.67 6.72
CA ALA A 224 2.26 5.26 8.02
C ALA A 224 2.23 4.21 9.13
N HIS A 225 3.13 4.38 10.11
CA HIS A 225 3.22 3.60 11.33
C HIS A 225 2.62 4.32 12.56
N SER A 226 2.03 5.50 12.33
CA SER A 226 1.25 6.26 13.32
C SER A 226 0.26 7.16 12.60
N PRO A 227 -0.89 7.52 13.21
CA PRO A 227 -1.93 8.30 12.54
C PRO A 227 -1.42 9.64 12.00
N SER A 228 -0.53 10.32 12.72
CA SER A 228 0.03 11.61 12.32
C SER A 228 0.91 11.55 11.07
N LYS A 229 1.35 10.36 10.64
CA LYS A 229 2.17 10.17 9.44
C LYS A 229 1.36 9.91 8.18
N LEU A 230 0.05 9.66 8.30
CA LEU A 230 -0.85 9.54 7.15
C LEU A 230 -0.69 10.74 6.22
N GLY A 231 -0.66 10.52 4.92
CA GLY A 231 -0.57 11.56 3.89
C GLY A 231 0.75 12.34 3.86
N ARG A 232 1.83 11.84 4.48
CA ARG A 232 3.16 12.43 4.27
C ARG A 232 3.69 12.17 2.86
N GLU A 233 3.21 11.11 2.24
CA GLU A 233 3.20 10.82 0.81
C GLU A 233 1.80 10.36 0.43
N ALA A 234 1.37 10.64 -0.80
CA ALA A 234 0.06 10.27 -1.30
C ALA A 234 0.00 10.36 -2.82
N THR A 235 -1.05 9.80 -3.41
CA THR A 235 -1.30 9.81 -4.86
C THR A 235 -2.55 10.63 -5.18
N CYS A 236 -2.48 11.46 -6.23
CA CYS A 236 -3.56 12.34 -6.67
C CYS A 236 -4.29 11.76 -7.88
N TYR A 237 -5.61 11.81 -7.86
CA TYR A 237 -6.48 11.29 -8.92
C TYR A 237 -7.50 12.34 -9.39
N ASP A 238 -7.89 12.24 -10.66
CA ASP A 238 -9.08 12.90 -11.23
C ASP A 238 -9.89 11.86 -12.00
N THR A 239 -10.65 11.05 -11.26
CA THR A 239 -11.43 9.92 -11.81
C THR A 239 -12.70 9.71 -10.97
N ASP A 240 -13.47 8.67 -11.25
CA ASP A 240 -14.59 8.26 -10.40
C ASP A 240 -14.07 7.82 -9.03
N LEU A 241 -14.74 8.28 -7.97
CA LEU A 241 -14.43 7.85 -6.62
C LEU A 241 -14.92 6.42 -6.41
N SER A 242 -14.10 5.46 -6.80
CA SER A 242 -14.36 4.03 -6.69
C SER A 242 -13.05 3.25 -6.75
N TYR A 243 -13.06 2.01 -6.28
CA TYR A 243 -11.95 1.08 -6.46
C TYR A 243 -11.61 0.94 -7.96
N ARG A 244 -12.65 0.75 -8.79
CA ARG A 244 -12.49 0.59 -10.24
C ARG A 244 -11.86 1.80 -10.90
N GLY A 245 -12.29 3.01 -10.51
CA GLY A 245 -11.70 4.26 -11.04
C GLY A 245 -10.22 4.38 -10.75
N ILE A 246 -9.77 4.04 -9.53
CA ILE A 246 -8.34 4.01 -9.15
C ILE A 246 -7.60 2.90 -9.92
N TYR A 247 -8.15 1.69 -9.94
CA TYR A 247 -7.57 0.53 -10.61
C TYR A 247 -7.33 0.80 -12.11
N ASP A 248 -8.33 1.29 -12.83
CA ASP A 248 -8.23 1.58 -14.26
C ASP A 248 -7.27 2.74 -14.55
N ALA A 249 -7.26 3.79 -13.72
CA ALA A 249 -6.32 4.90 -13.86
C ALA A 249 -4.86 4.43 -13.78
N LEU A 250 -4.56 3.50 -12.88
CA LEU A 250 -3.22 2.93 -12.71
C LEU A 250 -2.89 1.90 -13.79
N LYS A 251 -3.87 1.04 -14.15
CA LYS A 251 -3.71 0.00 -15.18
C LYS A 251 -3.39 0.59 -16.55
N ASP A 252 -4.09 1.65 -16.91
CA ASP A 252 -3.90 2.33 -18.19
C ASP A 252 -2.74 3.34 -18.15
N ASN A 253 -2.16 3.58 -16.97
CA ASN A 253 -1.18 4.65 -16.69
C ASN A 253 -1.65 6.00 -17.26
N ASP A 254 -2.93 6.29 -17.06
CA ASP A 254 -3.62 7.44 -17.66
C ASP A 254 -3.31 8.71 -16.84
N ARG A 255 -2.53 9.62 -17.46
CA ARG A 255 -2.06 10.87 -16.84
C ARG A 255 -3.15 11.92 -16.64
N GLU A 256 -4.32 11.76 -17.25
CA GLU A 256 -5.47 12.63 -17.00
C GLU A 256 -6.22 12.18 -15.74
N ARG A 257 -6.26 10.86 -15.49
CA ARG A 257 -6.92 10.25 -14.32
C ARG A 257 -6.00 10.06 -13.13
N PHE A 258 -4.75 9.66 -13.34
CA PHE A 258 -3.67 9.65 -12.37
C PHE A 258 -2.83 10.92 -12.56
N THR A 259 -3.06 11.94 -11.73
CA THR A 259 -2.59 13.31 -12.00
C THR A 259 -1.24 13.64 -11.36
N GLY A 260 -0.74 12.81 -10.45
CA GLY A 260 0.57 12.99 -9.82
C GLY A 260 0.62 12.46 -8.38
N THR A 261 1.70 12.82 -7.71
CA THR A 261 1.98 12.40 -6.32
C THR A 261 2.30 13.58 -5.42
N ILE A 262 2.12 13.38 -4.13
CA ILE A 262 2.64 14.21 -3.05
C ILE A 262 3.81 13.43 -2.46
N GLU A 263 4.99 14.03 -2.51
CA GLU A 263 6.23 13.37 -2.14
C GLU A 263 6.80 13.95 -0.85
N PHE A 264 7.32 13.08 -0.02
CA PHE A 264 8.25 13.42 1.05
C PHE A 264 9.57 13.88 0.42
N TYR A 265 10.27 14.80 1.07
CA TYR A 265 11.56 15.27 0.53
C TYR A 265 12.58 14.11 0.60
N PRO A 266 13.04 13.54 -0.52
CA PRO A 266 13.80 12.28 -0.51
C PRO A 266 15.07 12.33 0.31
N GLU A 267 15.74 13.49 0.38
CA GLU A 267 16.98 13.70 1.15
C GLU A 267 16.78 13.57 2.66
N GLN A 268 15.53 13.67 3.14
CA GLN A 268 15.15 13.40 4.53
C GLN A 268 14.77 11.92 4.74
N GLY A 269 14.66 11.15 3.67
CA GLY A 269 14.40 9.72 3.71
C GLY A 269 15.56 8.96 4.33
N LYS A 270 15.25 7.98 5.16
CA LYS A 270 16.23 7.18 5.93
C LYS A 270 17.34 6.56 5.06
N TYR A 271 17.03 6.26 3.81
CA TYR A 271 17.91 5.50 2.92
C TYR A 271 18.43 6.32 1.73
N HIS A 272 18.16 7.61 1.65
CA HIS A 272 18.61 8.45 0.52
C HIS A 272 20.14 8.53 0.44
N PHE A 273 20.80 8.69 1.57
CA PHE A 273 22.26 8.71 1.70
C PHE A 273 22.80 7.35 2.16
N ASP A 274 22.24 6.25 1.69
CA ASP A 274 22.75 4.94 2.01
C ASP A 274 24.10 4.72 1.32
N GLY A 275 25.11 4.36 2.09
CA GLY A 275 26.47 4.22 1.62
C GLY A 275 26.98 2.78 1.66
N HIS A 276 28.11 2.55 1.02
CA HIS A 276 28.80 1.28 1.06
C HIS A 276 29.56 1.14 2.40
N ARG A 277 29.08 0.25 3.23
CA ARG A 277 29.65 -0.05 4.56
C ARG A 277 31.15 -0.37 4.51
N ASN A 278 31.62 -1.01 3.42
CA ASN A 278 32.99 -1.48 3.27
C ASN A 278 33.96 -0.42 2.69
N CYS A 279 33.46 0.58 1.99
CA CYS A 279 34.31 1.62 1.36
C CYS A 279 34.11 3.01 1.96
N GLY A 280 33.14 3.19 2.85
CA GLY A 280 32.89 4.49 3.52
C GLY A 280 32.38 5.59 2.57
N VAL A 281 31.91 5.22 1.36
CA VAL A 281 31.32 6.17 0.40
C VAL A 281 29.82 6.21 0.62
N SER A 282 29.27 7.39 0.84
CA SER A 282 27.82 7.67 0.96
C SER A 282 27.39 8.57 -0.20
#